data_d6e3380e28f182d9fa48bac67f3ed5e0
#
_entry.id   d6e3380e28f182d9fa48bac67f3ed5e0
#
_cell.length_a   1.000
_cell.length_b   1.000
_cell.length_c   1.000
_cell.angle_alpha   90.00
_cell.angle_beta   90.00
_cell.angle_gamma   90.00
#
_symmetry.space_group_name_H-M   'P 1'
#
loop_
_entity.id
_entity.type
_entity.pdbx_description
1 polymer ?
#
loop_
_entity_poly.entity_id
_entity_poly.type
_entity_poly.pdbx_seq_one_letter_code
_entity_poly.pdbx_strand_id
1 'polypeptide(L)'
;WNSLLRKPLEINRAGRSDLERLGLLSNFQISSLLDYIGEYGEILSVEELALVDGFNASLAELILPFITFEGNSGNRPRYSGGDWRTRVKYKTGTPGANIYSRLSGDFGRFEYGLTAENDAGEKLTKYYLPDFLSGYGSFRKGSFRVVAGDYTAQFGQGLALWKSFSVSGLGTPSSQVRNGAGIKPYKGSDENNFFRGAAAEYAGVDRLKFSVLLSAAPQDARVVDDCYTSLSVDGYHRTEFERSKRDAMMEYLVGASAEYEMKNLRLSLTYAGYAYNKLNGKRVTEYNRRQLYDGFHSNLALSAVLSTGHLVAFAEAGWSSPARESPLGASAAIAGLVWTPSYSFELSVIARGYSPGYIATHAGAFSSLSSCSNQIGGNISFLWRQGSRFVLQGNCDGVRHPAARFNIPI
;
A
#
# COMPACT_ATOMS: atom_id res chain seq x y z
N TRP A 1 12.91 -4.54 -5.25
CA TRP A 1 14.28 -4.99 -5.17
C TRP A 1 15.01 -4.78 -6.50
N ASN A 2 14.52 -5.29 -7.62
CA ASN A 2 15.18 -5.15 -8.93
C ASN A 2 15.41 -3.70 -9.37
N SER A 3 14.53 -2.77 -8.99
CA SER A 3 14.69 -1.34 -9.27
C SER A 3 15.82 -0.70 -8.44
N LEU A 4 16.01 -1.14 -7.21
CA LEU A 4 17.08 -0.68 -6.32
C LEU A 4 18.44 -1.27 -6.73
N LEU A 5 18.48 -2.54 -7.17
CA LEU A 5 19.68 -3.13 -7.74
C LEU A 5 20.16 -2.38 -8.99
N ARG A 6 19.21 -1.86 -9.79
CA ARG A 6 19.52 -1.11 -11.02
C ARG A 6 19.84 0.36 -10.75
N LYS A 7 19.27 0.94 -9.69
CA LYS A 7 19.50 2.31 -9.25
C LYS A 7 19.63 2.31 -7.72
N PRO A 8 20.82 2.03 -7.20
CA PRO A 8 21.08 2.07 -5.78
C PRO A 8 20.74 3.45 -5.17
N LEU A 9 20.27 3.43 -3.94
CA LEU A 9 19.95 4.63 -3.18
C LEU A 9 21.25 5.32 -2.75
N GLU A 10 21.36 6.62 -2.98
CA GLU A 10 22.46 7.41 -2.45
C GLU A 10 22.26 7.66 -0.97
N ILE A 11 22.98 6.92 -0.13
CA ILE A 11 22.72 6.83 1.31
C ILE A 11 22.92 8.17 2.02
N ASN A 12 23.90 8.97 1.58
CA ASN A 12 24.25 10.25 2.19
C ASN A 12 23.24 11.38 1.89
N ARG A 13 22.41 11.19 0.87
CA ARG A 13 21.35 12.15 0.46
C ARG A 13 19.94 11.60 0.63
N ALA A 14 19.84 10.35 1.08
CA ALA A 14 18.56 9.72 1.32
C ALA A 14 17.87 10.36 2.51
N GLY A 15 16.64 10.82 2.31
CA GLY A 15 15.77 11.18 3.43
C GLY A 15 15.20 9.94 4.13
N ARG A 16 14.57 10.15 5.30
CA ARG A 16 13.94 9.08 6.05
C ARG A 16 12.97 8.26 5.17
N SER A 17 12.15 8.93 4.38
CA SER A 17 11.18 8.27 3.47
C SER A 17 11.83 7.38 2.42
N ASP A 18 13.01 7.72 1.95
CA ASP A 18 13.75 6.89 0.98
C ASP A 18 14.33 5.64 1.65
N LEU A 19 14.85 5.79 2.87
CA LEU A 19 15.36 4.67 3.68
C LEU A 19 14.23 3.72 4.13
N GLU A 20 13.08 4.25 4.50
CA GLU A 20 11.88 3.46 4.81
C GLU A 20 11.41 2.64 3.60
N ARG A 21 11.46 3.22 2.39
CA ARG A 21 11.13 2.53 1.13
C ARG A 21 12.11 1.41 0.77
N LEU A 22 13.32 1.46 1.28
CA LEU A 22 14.29 0.37 1.15
C LEU A 22 13.74 -0.93 1.77
N GLY A 23 12.98 -0.81 2.87
CA GLY A 23 12.29 -1.93 3.52
C GLY A 23 13.23 -2.95 4.18
N LEU A 24 14.50 -2.59 4.40
CA LEU A 24 15.55 -3.45 4.96
C LEU A 24 16.00 -2.97 6.34
N LEU A 25 15.76 -1.70 6.65
CA LEU A 25 16.21 -1.05 7.87
C LEU A 25 15.05 -0.89 8.84
N SER A 26 15.30 -1.12 10.11
CA SER A 26 14.38 -0.76 11.19
C SER A 26 14.34 0.75 11.39
N ASN A 27 13.29 1.26 12.05
CA ASN A 27 13.21 2.70 12.40
C ASN A 27 14.39 3.16 13.25
N PHE A 28 14.89 2.30 14.14
CA PHE A 28 16.10 2.57 14.91
C PHE A 28 17.31 2.77 14.01
N GLN A 29 17.57 1.85 13.07
CA GLN A 29 18.69 1.91 12.14
C GLN A 29 18.60 3.14 11.22
N ILE A 30 17.40 3.48 10.75
CA ILE A 30 17.17 4.69 9.96
C ILE A 30 17.49 5.94 10.77
N SER A 31 17.04 6.02 12.02
CA SER A 31 17.35 7.16 12.89
C SER A 31 18.85 7.27 13.16
N SER A 32 19.47 6.16 13.59
CA SER A 32 20.92 6.12 13.87
C SER A 32 21.76 6.52 12.66
N LEU A 33 21.35 6.08 11.46
CA LEU A 33 22.02 6.44 10.21
C LEU A 33 21.91 7.94 9.90
N LEU A 34 20.71 8.51 10.03
CA LEU A 34 20.50 9.94 9.79
C LEU A 34 21.18 10.81 10.83
N ASP A 35 21.20 10.39 12.10
CA ASP A 35 21.90 11.06 13.18
C ASP A 35 23.42 11.00 12.96
N TYR A 36 23.96 9.83 12.57
CA TYR A 36 25.37 9.67 12.23
C TYR A 36 25.79 10.60 11.09
N ILE A 37 25.06 10.63 9.98
CA ILE A 37 25.36 11.53 8.85
C ILE A 37 25.26 13.00 9.28
N GLY A 38 24.30 13.34 10.15
CA GLY A 38 24.12 14.71 10.66
C GLY A 38 25.23 15.17 11.60
N GLU A 39 25.86 14.26 12.34
CA GLU A 39 26.88 14.56 13.34
C GLU A 39 28.31 14.40 12.77
N TYR A 40 28.58 13.36 12.01
CA TYR A 40 29.93 13.00 11.54
C TYR A 40 30.13 13.28 10.03
N GLY A 41 29.06 13.53 9.27
CA GLY A 41 29.13 13.79 7.84
C GLY A 41 28.85 12.58 6.99
N GLU A 42 29.27 12.64 5.71
CA GLU A 42 28.98 11.60 4.72
C GLU A 42 29.69 10.27 5.06
N ILE A 43 28.96 9.16 4.98
CA ILE A 43 29.51 7.80 5.09
C ILE A 43 30.21 7.46 3.76
N LEU A 44 31.46 7.06 3.83
CA LEU A 44 32.31 6.84 2.65
C LEU A 44 32.53 5.37 2.31
N SER A 45 32.30 4.46 3.26
CA SER A 45 32.55 3.02 3.04
C SER A 45 31.58 2.12 3.77
N VAL A 46 31.57 0.83 3.39
CA VAL A 46 30.74 -0.19 4.04
C VAL A 46 31.20 -0.50 5.46
N GLU A 47 32.49 -0.37 5.71
CA GLU A 47 33.10 -0.53 7.05
C GLU A 47 32.61 0.58 7.99
N GLU A 48 32.57 1.81 7.50
CA GLU A 48 32.03 2.96 8.24
C GLU A 48 30.55 2.81 8.51
N LEU A 49 29.78 2.36 7.52
CA LEU A 49 28.35 2.05 7.70
C LEU A 49 28.12 1.00 8.79
N ALA A 50 29.00 0.01 8.90
CA ALA A 50 28.93 -1.01 9.93
C ALA A 50 29.18 -0.49 11.37
N LEU A 51 29.76 0.72 11.53
CA LEU A 51 29.98 1.38 12.81
C LEU A 51 28.76 2.19 13.30
N VAL A 52 27.80 2.44 12.42
CA VAL A 52 26.56 3.14 12.80
C VAL A 52 25.78 2.29 13.80
N ASP A 53 25.24 2.91 14.85
CA ASP A 53 24.51 2.18 15.89
C ASP A 53 23.33 1.38 15.31
N GLY A 54 23.24 0.11 15.69
CA GLY A 54 22.28 -0.85 15.15
C GLY A 54 22.67 -1.49 13.82
N PHE A 55 23.79 -1.11 13.20
CA PHE A 55 24.39 -1.80 12.07
C PHE A 55 25.47 -2.79 12.53
N ASN A 56 25.82 -3.68 11.66
CA ASN A 56 26.96 -4.58 11.75
C ASN A 56 27.45 -4.90 10.34
N ALA A 57 28.60 -5.55 10.22
CA ALA A 57 29.20 -5.90 8.93
C ALA A 57 28.23 -6.70 8.03
N SER A 58 27.53 -7.69 8.59
CA SER A 58 26.60 -8.52 7.82
C SER A 58 25.41 -7.74 7.26
N LEU A 59 24.86 -6.78 8.02
CA LEU A 59 23.78 -5.94 7.55
C LEU A 59 24.29 -4.93 6.50
N ALA A 60 25.45 -4.32 6.74
CA ALA A 60 26.06 -3.39 5.80
C ALA A 60 26.34 -4.05 4.44
N GLU A 61 26.89 -5.27 4.45
CA GLU A 61 27.08 -6.09 3.22
C GLU A 61 25.76 -6.47 2.57
N LEU A 62 24.72 -6.81 3.34
CA LEU A 62 23.40 -7.17 2.83
C LEU A 62 22.74 -6.03 2.06
N ILE A 63 22.89 -4.79 2.53
CA ILE A 63 22.27 -3.62 1.91
C ILE A 63 23.14 -2.99 0.81
N LEU A 64 24.43 -3.31 0.76
CA LEU A 64 25.40 -2.74 -0.19
C LEU A 64 24.95 -2.79 -1.66
N PRO A 65 24.33 -3.86 -2.17
CA PRO A 65 23.84 -3.89 -3.56
C PRO A 65 22.74 -2.85 -3.86
N PHE A 66 22.09 -2.30 -2.84
CA PHE A 66 20.94 -1.41 -2.95
C PHE A 66 21.27 0.05 -2.64
N ILE A 67 22.49 0.34 -2.19
CA ILE A 67 22.94 1.66 -1.78
C ILE A 67 24.20 2.07 -2.55
N THR A 68 24.51 3.36 -2.54
CA THR A 68 25.80 3.93 -2.98
C THR A 68 26.21 5.04 -2.03
N PHE A 69 27.51 5.17 -1.80
CA PHE A 69 28.10 6.22 -0.97
C PHE A 69 28.44 7.46 -1.78
N GLU A 70 28.63 7.33 -3.08
CA GLU A 70 28.97 8.43 -3.98
C GLU A 70 27.77 8.99 -4.69
N GLY A 71 27.66 10.30 -4.75
CA GLY A 71 26.72 11.00 -5.60
C GLY A 71 26.88 10.58 -7.06
N ASN A 72 25.77 10.26 -7.72
CA ASN A 72 25.71 9.70 -9.07
C ASN A 72 26.18 10.73 -10.14
N SER A 73 27.41 11.22 -10.03
CA SER A 73 28.07 12.11 -11.00
C SER A 73 28.92 11.34 -12.02
N GLY A 74 28.70 10.07 -12.18
CA GLY A 74 29.42 9.25 -13.14
C GLY A 74 28.48 8.48 -14.07
N ASN A 75 28.75 8.60 -15.34
CA ASN A 75 28.20 7.91 -16.50
C ASN A 75 28.21 6.36 -16.33
N ARG A 76 27.45 5.82 -15.34
CA ARG A 76 27.22 4.39 -15.28
C ARG A 76 26.35 4.03 -16.47
N PRO A 77 26.69 2.99 -17.26
CA PRO A 77 25.88 2.56 -18.36
C PRO A 77 24.46 2.28 -17.82
N ARG A 78 23.45 3.01 -18.34
CA ARG A 78 22.05 2.73 -18.05
C ARG A 78 21.77 1.32 -18.53
N TYR A 79 21.63 0.40 -17.59
CA TYR A 79 21.20 -0.94 -17.93
C TYR A 79 19.81 -0.83 -18.54
N SER A 80 19.69 -1.21 -19.79
CA SER A 80 18.43 -1.40 -20.49
C SER A 80 18.25 -2.90 -20.67
N GLY A 81 17.17 -3.44 -20.15
CA GLY A 81 16.96 -4.88 -20.22
C GLY A 81 15.55 -5.30 -19.88
N GLY A 82 15.22 -6.51 -20.26
CA GLY A 82 13.94 -7.15 -19.97
C GLY A 82 14.12 -8.47 -19.23
N ASP A 83 13.11 -8.86 -18.50
CA ASP A 83 13.01 -10.12 -17.76
C ASP A 83 11.66 -10.76 -18.12
N TRP A 84 11.71 -12.01 -18.51
CA TRP A 84 10.52 -12.81 -18.76
C TRP A 84 10.52 -14.03 -17.85
N ARG A 85 9.46 -14.17 -17.07
CA ARG A 85 9.27 -15.29 -16.14
C ARG A 85 7.97 -15.98 -16.41
N THR A 86 8.01 -17.30 -16.54
CA THR A 86 6.82 -18.14 -16.59
C THR A 86 6.89 -19.16 -15.48
N ARG A 87 5.76 -19.33 -14.80
CA ARG A 87 5.57 -20.32 -13.74
C ARG A 87 4.35 -21.14 -14.05
N VAL A 88 4.53 -22.46 -14.09
CA VAL A 88 3.43 -23.42 -14.27
C VAL A 88 3.32 -24.22 -12.96
N LYS A 89 2.12 -24.22 -12.37
CA LYS A 89 1.80 -25.03 -11.19
C LYS A 89 0.70 -26.01 -11.55
N TYR A 90 0.95 -27.28 -11.29
CA TYR A 90 -0.01 -28.35 -11.43
C TYR A 90 -0.33 -28.94 -10.06
N LYS A 91 -1.63 -29.17 -9.78
CA LYS A 91 -2.10 -29.81 -8.56
C LYS A 91 -2.92 -31.03 -8.93
N THR A 92 -2.52 -32.21 -8.44
CA THR A 92 -3.23 -33.47 -8.67
C THR A 92 -4.66 -33.37 -8.17
N GLY A 93 -5.63 -33.79 -8.99
CA GLY A 93 -7.04 -33.71 -8.66
C GLY A 93 -7.74 -32.38 -9.01
N THR A 94 -7.00 -31.40 -9.54
CA THR A 94 -7.57 -30.16 -10.07
C THR A 94 -7.43 -30.17 -11.59
N PRO A 95 -8.50 -29.93 -12.38
CA PRO A 95 -8.39 -29.89 -13.84
C PRO A 95 -7.59 -28.65 -14.28
N GLY A 96 -6.60 -28.87 -15.17
CA GLY A 96 -5.76 -27.80 -15.71
C GLY A 96 -4.57 -27.44 -14.84
N ALA A 97 -3.85 -26.41 -15.25
CA ALA A 97 -2.69 -25.88 -14.56
C ALA A 97 -2.87 -24.36 -14.33
N ASN A 98 -2.34 -23.86 -13.22
CA ASN A 98 -2.16 -22.42 -13.05
C ASN A 98 -0.91 -22.00 -13.84
N ILE A 99 -1.10 -21.07 -14.76
CA ILE A 99 -0.05 -20.54 -15.64
C ILE A 99 0.07 -19.05 -15.36
N TYR A 100 1.21 -18.64 -14.85
CA TYR A 100 1.58 -17.25 -14.62
C TYR A 100 2.74 -16.89 -15.54
N SER A 101 2.62 -15.80 -16.29
CA SER A 101 3.69 -15.28 -17.15
C SER A 101 3.81 -13.78 -16.94
N ARG A 102 5.04 -13.30 -16.80
CA ARG A 102 5.35 -11.89 -16.65
C ARG A 102 6.54 -11.49 -17.49
N LEU A 103 6.32 -10.45 -18.30
CA LEU A 103 7.35 -9.73 -19.03
C LEU A 103 7.53 -8.36 -18.39
N SER A 104 8.74 -7.93 -18.08
CA SER A 104 9.00 -6.57 -17.57
C SER A 104 10.38 -6.12 -18.02
N GLY A 105 10.54 -4.81 -18.19
CA GLY A 105 11.83 -4.25 -18.58
C GLY A 105 11.86 -2.73 -18.42
N ASP A 106 13.05 -2.17 -18.65
CA ASP A 106 13.22 -0.72 -18.69
C ASP A 106 14.17 -0.29 -19.81
N PHE A 107 13.95 0.94 -20.31
CA PHE A 107 14.77 1.65 -21.26
C PHE A 107 15.16 3.01 -20.67
N GLY A 108 15.89 2.98 -19.58
CA GLY A 108 16.39 4.15 -18.87
C GLY A 108 15.34 4.98 -18.16
N ARG A 109 14.53 5.77 -18.87
CA ARG A 109 13.45 6.60 -18.28
C ARG A 109 12.08 5.93 -18.37
N PHE A 110 11.96 4.91 -19.16
CA PHE A 110 10.74 4.17 -19.42
C PHE A 110 10.82 2.77 -18.84
N GLU A 111 9.85 2.40 -17.99
CA GLU A 111 9.68 1.07 -17.42
C GLU A 111 8.34 0.52 -17.92
N TYR A 112 8.29 -0.77 -18.25
CA TYR A 112 7.07 -1.45 -18.68
C TYR A 112 6.94 -2.82 -18.03
N GLY A 113 5.73 -3.32 -17.98
CA GLY A 113 5.43 -4.69 -17.55
C GLY A 113 4.11 -5.17 -18.11
N LEU A 114 4.05 -6.47 -18.33
CA LEU A 114 2.86 -7.21 -18.72
C LEU A 114 2.79 -8.48 -17.87
N THR A 115 1.67 -8.72 -17.23
CA THR A 115 1.41 -9.92 -16.42
C THR A 115 0.18 -10.61 -16.95
N ALA A 116 0.26 -11.91 -17.15
CA ALA A 116 -0.82 -12.76 -17.60
C ALA A 116 -0.93 -13.96 -16.65
N GLU A 117 -2.12 -14.26 -16.17
CA GLU A 117 -2.40 -15.43 -15.32
C GLU A 117 -3.66 -16.13 -15.76
N ASN A 118 -3.68 -17.44 -15.63
CA ASN A 118 -4.84 -18.27 -15.81
C ASN A 118 -4.83 -19.35 -14.74
N ASP A 119 -5.83 -19.35 -13.90
CA ASP A 119 -5.94 -20.32 -12.80
C ASP A 119 -6.38 -21.71 -13.29
N ALA A 120 -6.04 -22.72 -12.49
CA ALA A 120 -6.44 -24.09 -12.80
C ALA A 120 -7.96 -24.24 -12.83
N GLY A 121 -8.49 -24.72 -13.94
CA GLY A 121 -9.93 -24.88 -14.18
C GLY A 121 -10.60 -23.71 -14.88
N GLU A 122 -9.91 -22.61 -15.10
CA GLU A 122 -10.41 -21.48 -15.88
C GLU A 122 -10.26 -21.72 -17.38
N LYS A 123 -11.17 -21.15 -18.13
CA LYS A 123 -11.15 -21.18 -19.60
C LYS A 123 -10.54 -19.88 -20.11
N LEU A 124 -9.75 -19.98 -21.18
CA LEU A 124 -9.36 -18.80 -21.93
C LEU A 124 -10.59 -17.98 -22.36
N THR A 125 -10.47 -16.68 -22.44
CA THR A 125 -11.52 -15.80 -22.94
C THR A 125 -11.89 -16.16 -24.39
N LYS A 126 -12.96 -15.60 -24.91
CA LYS A 126 -13.38 -15.78 -26.33
C LYS A 126 -12.30 -15.35 -27.34
N TYR A 127 -11.31 -14.54 -26.91
CA TYR A 127 -10.17 -14.09 -27.72
C TYR A 127 -8.90 -14.90 -27.46
N TYR A 128 -9.00 -16.05 -26.78
CA TYR A 128 -7.85 -16.89 -26.38
C TYR A 128 -6.85 -16.18 -25.43
N LEU A 129 -7.29 -15.10 -24.77
CA LEU A 129 -6.51 -14.42 -23.76
C LEU A 129 -6.65 -15.12 -22.41
N PRO A 130 -5.63 -15.07 -21.54
CA PRO A 130 -5.73 -15.55 -20.18
C PRO A 130 -6.81 -14.79 -19.41
N ASP A 131 -7.30 -15.38 -18.32
CA ASP A 131 -8.35 -14.79 -17.51
C ASP A 131 -7.93 -13.45 -16.92
N PHE A 132 -6.76 -13.39 -16.34
CA PHE A 132 -6.15 -12.17 -15.86
C PHE A 132 -5.09 -11.63 -16.82
N LEU A 133 -5.22 -10.33 -17.15
CA LEU A 133 -4.24 -9.60 -17.94
C LEU A 133 -4.05 -8.20 -17.35
N SER A 134 -2.81 -7.91 -16.96
CA SER A 134 -2.40 -6.62 -16.40
C SER A 134 -1.19 -6.07 -17.13
N GLY A 135 -1.15 -4.75 -17.37
CA GLY A 135 -0.04 -4.12 -18.03
C GLY A 135 0.15 -2.67 -17.62
N TYR A 136 1.40 -2.21 -17.64
CA TYR A 136 1.74 -0.82 -17.36
C TYR A 136 2.89 -0.31 -18.18
N GLY A 137 2.89 1.01 -18.39
CA GLY A 137 4.03 1.81 -18.83
C GLY A 137 4.29 2.91 -17.82
N SER A 138 5.53 3.12 -17.42
CA SER A 138 5.92 4.20 -16.50
C SER A 138 7.06 5.01 -17.09
N PHE A 139 6.90 6.33 -17.09
CA PHE A 139 7.92 7.27 -17.55
C PHE A 139 8.35 8.18 -16.41
N ARG A 140 9.68 8.40 -16.27
CA ARG A 140 10.27 9.28 -15.26
C ARG A 140 11.26 10.25 -15.90
N LYS A 141 11.07 11.56 -15.60
CA LYS A 141 11.99 12.61 -16.02
C LYS A 141 12.14 13.66 -14.91
N GLY A 142 13.33 13.73 -14.31
CA GLY A 142 13.56 14.61 -13.14
C GLY A 142 12.59 14.31 -12.02
N SER A 143 11.89 15.32 -11.55
CA SER A 143 10.89 15.25 -10.48
C SER A 143 9.51 14.77 -10.93
N PHE A 144 9.33 14.46 -12.20
CA PHE A 144 8.06 14.06 -12.78
C PHE A 144 8.03 12.57 -13.09
N ARG A 145 6.94 11.90 -12.71
CA ARG A 145 6.66 10.50 -13.02
C ARG A 145 5.23 10.34 -13.50
N VAL A 146 5.03 9.56 -14.54
CA VAL A 146 3.71 9.15 -15.04
C VAL A 146 3.66 7.63 -15.10
N VAL A 147 2.51 7.07 -14.77
CA VAL A 147 2.18 5.66 -14.94
C VAL A 147 0.88 5.58 -15.73
N ALA A 148 0.87 4.78 -16.79
CA ALA A 148 -0.33 4.44 -17.56
C ALA A 148 -0.53 2.92 -17.53
N GLY A 149 -1.78 2.48 -17.47
CA GLY A 149 -2.15 1.07 -17.29
C GLY A 149 -2.47 0.76 -15.83
N ASP A 150 -1.97 -0.37 -15.31
CA ASP A 150 -2.30 -0.84 -13.99
C ASP A 150 -1.28 -0.37 -12.93
N TYR A 151 -1.79 0.20 -11.84
CA TYR A 151 -0.97 0.77 -10.77
C TYR A 151 -1.62 0.64 -9.40
N THR A 152 -0.83 0.79 -8.35
CA THR A 152 -1.27 0.92 -6.96
C THR A 152 -1.03 2.33 -6.44
N ALA A 153 -1.80 2.75 -5.45
CA ALA A 153 -1.64 4.02 -4.76
C ALA A 153 -1.77 3.83 -3.25
N GLN A 154 -0.87 4.46 -2.50
CA GLN A 154 -0.77 4.35 -1.05
C GLN A 154 -0.42 5.70 -0.45
N PHE A 155 -1.33 6.30 0.32
CA PHE A 155 -1.16 7.61 0.92
C PHE A 155 -1.56 7.65 2.39
N GLY A 156 -0.91 8.48 3.19
CA GLY A 156 -1.15 8.67 4.60
C GLY A 156 -1.00 7.37 5.41
N GLN A 157 -1.86 7.17 6.40
CA GLN A 157 -2.01 5.91 7.16
C GLN A 157 -3.07 4.99 6.53
N GLY A 158 -3.66 5.40 5.40
CA GLY A 158 -4.55 4.59 4.59
C GLY A 158 -6.03 4.74 4.88
N LEU A 159 -6.49 5.82 5.49
CA LEU A 159 -7.93 6.02 5.70
C LEU A 159 -8.68 6.35 4.41
N ALA A 160 -8.11 7.16 3.50
CA ALA A 160 -8.78 7.51 2.24
C ALA A 160 -8.41 6.59 1.07
N LEU A 161 -7.12 6.34 0.86
CA LEU A 161 -6.63 5.65 -0.34
C LEU A 161 -5.39 4.80 -0.05
N TRP A 162 -5.60 3.49 -0.03
CA TRP A 162 -4.55 2.50 0.16
C TRP A 162 -4.89 1.22 -0.60
N LYS A 163 -4.43 1.12 -1.83
CA LYS A 163 -4.62 -0.07 -2.66
C LYS A 163 -3.33 -0.87 -2.67
N SER A 164 -3.25 -1.85 -1.81
CA SER A 164 -2.16 -2.82 -1.69
C SER A 164 -2.52 -3.85 -0.63
N PHE A 165 -1.88 -5.01 -0.70
CA PHE A 165 -2.01 -6.02 0.35
C PHE A 165 -1.57 -5.43 1.70
N SER A 166 -2.42 -5.58 2.70
CA SER A 166 -2.22 -5.03 4.04
C SER A 166 -2.73 -6.02 5.08
N VAL A 167 -1.84 -6.47 5.95
CA VAL A 167 -2.19 -7.29 7.11
C VAL A 167 -1.96 -6.48 8.37
N SER A 168 -2.99 -6.33 9.18
CA SER A 168 -2.92 -5.64 10.47
C SER A 168 -2.57 -6.64 11.57
N GLY A 169 -1.72 -6.23 12.51
CA GLY A 169 -1.39 -7.02 13.70
C GLY A 169 -0.38 -8.14 13.51
N LEU A 170 0.01 -8.47 12.28
CA LEU A 170 1.05 -9.45 11.98
C LEU A 170 2.31 -8.71 11.53
N GLY A 171 3.34 -8.65 12.34
CA GLY A 171 4.59 -7.98 12.01
C GLY A 171 5.23 -7.31 13.21
N THR A 172 6.37 -6.67 12.98
CA THR A 172 7.07 -5.93 14.04
C THR A 172 6.31 -4.66 14.41
N PRO A 173 6.50 -4.10 15.61
CA PRO A 173 5.92 -2.82 16.00
C PRO A 173 6.16 -1.71 14.97
N SER A 174 7.37 -1.63 14.43
CA SER A 174 7.74 -0.65 13.40
C SER A 174 6.96 -0.79 12.10
N SER A 175 6.53 -2.01 11.73
CA SER A 175 5.76 -2.25 10.51
C SER A 175 4.30 -1.78 10.58
N GLN A 176 3.84 -1.37 11.76
CA GLN A 176 2.47 -0.90 11.96
C GLN A 176 2.26 0.55 11.55
N VAL A 177 3.33 1.34 11.44
CA VAL A 177 3.29 2.66 10.80
C VAL A 177 3.17 2.46 9.29
N ARG A 178 2.14 3.03 8.70
CA ARG A 178 1.97 2.99 7.24
C ARG A 178 2.89 4.03 6.59
N ASN A 179 3.80 3.55 5.77
CA ASN A 179 4.65 4.40 4.93
C ASN A 179 4.13 4.37 3.51
N GLY A 180 3.33 5.36 3.16
CA GLY A 180 2.71 5.50 1.85
C GLY A 180 3.78 5.49 0.74
N ALA A 181 3.69 4.52 -0.16
CA ALA A 181 4.66 4.38 -1.24
C ALA A 181 4.36 5.30 -2.45
N GLY A 182 3.31 6.14 -2.34
CA GLY A 182 2.80 6.92 -3.46
C GLY A 182 2.22 6.03 -4.56
N ILE A 183 2.40 6.44 -5.80
CA ILE A 183 1.95 5.70 -6.97
C ILE A 183 3.04 4.73 -7.43
N LYS A 184 2.70 3.46 -7.60
CA LYS A 184 3.61 2.43 -8.15
C LYS A 184 2.94 1.65 -9.27
N PRO A 185 3.67 1.27 -10.34
CA PRO A 185 3.19 0.29 -11.30
C PRO A 185 2.77 -1.00 -10.61
N TYR A 186 1.65 -1.56 -11.03
CA TYR A 186 1.20 -2.84 -10.50
C TYR A 186 2.03 -3.99 -11.08
N LYS A 187 2.47 -4.87 -10.21
CA LYS A 187 3.36 -5.97 -10.56
C LYS A 187 2.86 -7.34 -10.03
N GLY A 188 1.67 -7.36 -9.48
CA GLY A 188 1.04 -8.56 -8.94
C GLY A 188 0.18 -9.30 -9.95
N SER A 189 -0.54 -10.30 -9.44
CA SER A 189 -1.56 -11.05 -10.16
C SER A 189 -2.89 -11.11 -9.39
N ASP A 190 -3.07 -10.29 -8.37
CA ASP A 190 -4.34 -10.14 -7.66
C ASP A 190 -5.26 -9.24 -8.48
N GLU A 191 -6.38 -9.76 -8.93
CA GLU A 191 -7.31 -9.10 -9.84
C GLU A 191 -8.04 -7.89 -9.24
N ASN A 192 -8.06 -7.78 -7.92
CA ASN A 192 -8.82 -6.77 -7.20
C ASN A 192 -7.95 -5.69 -6.53
N ASN A 193 -6.62 -5.79 -6.62
CA ASN A 193 -5.73 -4.97 -5.80
C ASN A 193 -4.91 -3.94 -6.57
N PHE A 194 -5.48 -3.38 -7.63
CA PHE A 194 -4.88 -2.32 -8.45
C PHE A 194 -5.93 -1.34 -8.99
N PHE A 195 -5.47 -0.22 -9.51
CA PHE A 195 -6.23 0.75 -10.29
C PHE A 195 -5.80 0.64 -11.76
N ARG A 196 -6.72 0.88 -12.68
CA ARG A 196 -6.48 0.81 -14.13
C ARG A 196 -6.77 2.15 -14.78
N GLY A 197 -5.74 2.79 -15.36
CA GLY A 197 -5.89 4.10 -15.97
C GLY A 197 -4.59 4.87 -16.07
N ALA A 198 -4.53 6.07 -15.50
CA ALA A 198 -3.33 6.90 -15.52
C ALA A 198 -3.10 7.60 -14.19
N ALA A 199 -1.84 7.76 -13.82
CA ALA A 199 -1.45 8.47 -12.63
C ALA A 199 -0.15 9.26 -12.84
N ALA A 200 -0.01 10.39 -12.14
CA ALA A 200 1.17 11.23 -12.20
C ALA A 200 1.61 11.67 -10.80
N GLU A 201 2.92 11.80 -10.62
CA GLU A 201 3.55 12.36 -9.43
C GLU A 201 4.49 13.49 -9.85
N TYR A 202 4.52 14.56 -9.08
CA TYR A 202 5.42 15.68 -9.24
C TYR A 202 6.03 16.10 -7.90
N ALA A 203 7.36 16.10 -7.83
CA ALA A 203 8.15 16.47 -6.65
C ALA A 203 9.19 17.55 -7.01
N GLY A 204 8.84 18.50 -7.89
CA GLY A 204 9.73 19.57 -8.35
C GLY A 204 9.66 20.85 -7.52
N VAL A 205 8.77 20.95 -6.54
CA VAL A 205 8.71 22.02 -5.55
C VAL A 205 9.37 21.53 -4.26
N ASP A 206 10.19 22.37 -3.65
CA ASP A 206 10.89 22.01 -2.42
C ASP A 206 9.91 21.53 -1.35
N ARG A 207 10.21 20.37 -0.76
CA ARG A 207 9.42 19.71 0.30
C ARG A 207 7.97 19.36 -0.07
N LEU A 208 7.52 19.59 -1.30
CA LEU A 208 6.17 19.28 -1.74
C LEU A 208 6.16 18.19 -2.80
N LYS A 209 5.28 17.23 -2.62
CA LYS A 209 4.98 16.19 -3.60
C LYS A 209 3.49 16.17 -3.87
N PHE A 210 3.12 16.24 -5.15
CA PHE A 210 1.75 16.14 -5.63
C PHE A 210 1.57 14.84 -6.39
N SER A 211 0.44 14.20 -6.17
CA SER A 211 0.04 12.98 -6.88
C SER A 211 -1.40 13.12 -7.34
N VAL A 212 -1.67 12.73 -8.58
CA VAL A 212 -3.02 12.64 -9.13
C VAL A 212 -3.20 11.31 -9.83
N LEU A 213 -4.42 10.78 -9.80
CA LEU A 213 -4.73 9.50 -10.41
C LEU A 213 -6.16 9.45 -10.92
N LEU A 214 -6.35 8.72 -12.01
CA LEU A 214 -7.62 8.43 -12.65
C LEU A 214 -7.70 6.94 -12.93
N SER A 215 -8.80 6.32 -12.57
CA SER A 215 -9.03 4.89 -12.80
C SER A 215 -10.41 4.66 -13.38
N ALA A 216 -10.49 3.75 -14.35
CA ALA A 216 -11.70 3.14 -14.84
C ALA A 216 -11.44 1.63 -14.89
N ALA A 217 -11.88 0.90 -13.88
CA ALA A 217 -11.58 -0.51 -13.70
C ALA A 217 -12.86 -1.36 -13.69
N PRO A 218 -12.92 -2.45 -14.47
CA PRO A 218 -13.96 -3.42 -14.30
C PRO A 218 -13.88 -4.08 -12.92
N GLN A 219 -15.03 -4.41 -12.37
CA GLN A 219 -15.16 -5.07 -11.06
C GLN A 219 -16.06 -6.28 -11.20
N ASP A 220 -15.69 -7.35 -10.54
CA ASP A 220 -16.51 -8.54 -10.46
C ASP A 220 -17.66 -8.33 -9.47
N ALA A 221 -18.86 -8.49 -9.95
CA ALA A 221 -20.06 -8.25 -9.14
C ALA A 221 -21.20 -9.20 -9.53
N ARG A 222 -22.01 -9.55 -8.55
CA ARG A 222 -23.31 -10.15 -8.82
C ARG A 222 -24.30 -9.05 -9.16
N VAL A 223 -24.74 -9.02 -10.41
CA VAL A 223 -25.73 -8.06 -10.92
C VAL A 223 -27.08 -8.76 -11.11
N VAL A 224 -28.16 -8.15 -10.59
CA VAL A 224 -29.55 -8.59 -10.74
C VAL A 224 -30.37 -7.35 -11.04
N ASP A 225 -31.19 -7.38 -12.08
CA ASP A 225 -32.03 -6.24 -12.50
C ASP A 225 -31.27 -4.91 -12.63
N ASP A 226 -30.10 -4.96 -13.24
CA ASP A 226 -29.16 -3.84 -13.44
C ASP A 226 -28.58 -3.23 -12.15
N CYS A 227 -28.79 -3.88 -11.01
CA CYS A 227 -28.25 -3.48 -9.71
C CYS A 227 -27.21 -4.49 -9.21
N TYR A 228 -26.11 -4.01 -8.62
CA TYR A 228 -25.15 -4.91 -7.98
C TYR A 228 -25.59 -5.29 -6.56
N THR A 229 -25.52 -6.58 -6.24
CA THR A 229 -25.91 -7.09 -4.92
C THR A 229 -24.72 -7.54 -4.07
N SER A 230 -23.61 -7.86 -4.69
CA SER A 230 -22.34 -8.15 -4.00
C SER A 230 -21.16 -7.89 -4.92
N LEU A 231 -20.02 -7.46 -4.34
CA LEU A 231 -18.72 -7.45 -5.00
C LEU A 231 -18.08 -8.83 -4.81
N SER A 232 -17.42 -9.36 -5.82
CA SER A 232 -16.59 -10.56 -5.74
C SER A 232 -15.13 -10.14 -5.70
N VAL A 233 -14.37 -10.68 -4.77
CA VAL A 233 -12.95 -10.32 -4.56
C VAL A 233 -12.04 -11.54 -4.63
N ASP A 234 -12.56 -12.69 -5.02
CA ASP A 234 -11.83 -13.95 -5.09
C ASP A 234 -11.11 -14.20 -6.42
N GLY A 235 -11.50 -13.47 -7.48
CA GLY A 235 -10.89 -13.55 -8.81
C GLY A 235 -11.00 -14.91 -9.50
N TYR A 236 -11.96 -15.77 -9.10
CA TYR A 236 -12.15 -17.08 -9.73
C TYR A 236 -13.27 -17.08 -10.75
N HIS A 237 -12.96 -17.60 -11.96
CA HIS A 237 -13.91 -17.69 -13.09
C HIS A 237 -14.03 -19.10 -13.67
N ARG A 238 -14.05 -20.13 -12.81
CA ARG A 238 -14.05 -21.56 -13.17
C ARG A 238 -15.43 -22.08 -13.53
N THR A 239 -16.44 -21.67 -12.75
CA THR A 239 -17.83 -22.08 -12.94
C THR A 239 -18.61 -21.07 -13.78
N GLU A 240 -19.78 -21.47 -14.31
CA GLU A 240 -20.65 -20.55 -15.05
C GLU A 240 -21.15 -19.40 -14.18
N PHE A 241 -21.45 -19.67 -12.91
CA PHE A 241 -21.85 -18.67 -11.94
C PHE A 241 -20.71 -17.68 -11.60
N GLU A 242 -19.48 -18.15 -11.46
CA GLU A 242 -18.32 -17.27 -11.26
C GLU A 242 -18.10 -16.39 -12.50
N ARG A 243 -18.12 -16.98 -13.70
CA ARG A 243 -17.99 -16.22 -14.96
C ARG A 243 -19.09 -15.20 -15.20
N SER A 244 -20.31 -15.41 -14.67
CA SER A 244 -21.39 -14.43 -14.78
C SER A 244 -21.17 -13.16 -13.96
N LYS A 245 -20.25 -13.19 -13.00
CA LYS A 245 -19.86 -12.02 -12.18
C LYS A 245 -18.71 -11.23 -12.78
N ARG A 246 -17.96 -11.84 -13.70
CA ARG A 246 -16.76 -11.27 -14.28
C ARG A 246 -17.04 -9.95 -14.97
N ASP A 247 -16.27 -8.91 -14.65
CA ASP A 247 -16.33 -7.59 -15.27
C ASP A 247 -17.76 -7.01 -15.36
N ALA A 248 -18.66 -7.41 -14.43
CA ALA A 248 -20.08 -7.09 -14.51
C ALA A 248 -20.41 -5.63 -14.15
N MET A 249 -19.46 -4.91 -13.58
CA MET A 249 -19.61 -3.52 -13.15
C MET A 249 -18.34 -2.73 -13.44
N MET A 250 -18.48 -1.43 -13.73
CA MET A 250 -17.34 -0.50 -13.84
C MET A 250 -17.27 0.42 -12.63
N GLU A 251 -16.06 0.59 -12.12
CA GLU A 251 -15.72 1.61 -11.13
C GLU A 251 -14.94 2.72 -11.80
N TYR A 252 -15.35 3.96 -11.55
CA TYR A 252 -14.62 5.17 -11.94
C TYR A 252 -14.08 5.83 -10.68
N LEU A 253 -12.78 6.15 -10.67
CA LEU A 253 -12.14 6.77 -9.51
C LEU A 253 -11.24 7.92 -9.95
N VAL A 254 -11.29 9.01 -9.17
CA VAL A 254 -10.34 10.11 -9.20
C VAL A 254 -9.71 10.26 -7.84
N GLY A 255 -8.39 10.44 -7.80
CA GLY A 255 -7.67 10.65 -6.54
C GLY A 255 -6.62 11.73 -6.68
N ALA A 256 -6.33 12.38 -5.56
CA ALA A 256 -5.25 13.35 -5.44
C ALA A 256 -4.62 13.27 -4.05
N SER A 257 -3.31 13.53 -3.98
CA SER A 257 -2.61 13.66 -2.72
C SER A 257 -1.58 14.78 -2.81
N ALA A 258 -1.50 15.59 -1.75
CA ALA A 258 -0.44 16.57 -1.54
C ALA A 258 0.30 16.17 -0.26
N GLU A 259 1.62 16.04 -0.35
CA GLU A 259 2.50 15.66 0.76
C GLU A 259 3.53 16.78 0.97
N TYR A 260 3.67 17.25 2.20
CA TYR A 260 4.66 18.23 2.61
C TYR A 260 5.61 17.59 3.62
N GLU A 261 6.90 17.57 3.30
CA GLU A 261 7.94 16.93 4.09
C GLU A 261 8.89 17.95 4.69
N MET A 262 8.93 18.04 6.01
CA MET A 262 9.95 18.75 6.79
C MET A 262 10.93 17.73 7.37
N LYS A 263 12.04 18.20 7.96
CA LYS A 263 13.08 17.33 8.54
C LYS A 263 12.52 16.17 9.37
N ASN A 264 11.55 16.44 10.25
CA ASN A 264 11.02 15.47 11.19
C ASN A 264 9.48 15.27 11.08
N LEU A 265 8.81 16.04 10.24
CA LEU A 265 7.35 16.02 10.12
C LEU A 265 6.95 15.86 8.64
N ARG A 266 6.10 14.89 8.37
CA ARG A 266 5.44 14.70 7.08
C ARG A 266 3.93 14.91 7.27
N LEU A 267 3.37 15.83 6.51
CA LEU A 267 1.94 16.08 6.44
C LEU A 267 1.42 15.62 5.09
N SER A 268 0.25 15.02 5.04
CA SER A 268 -0.39 14.69 3.78
C SER A 268 -1.88 14.94 3.79
N LEU A 269 -2.41 15.47 2.71
CA LEU A 269 -3.83 15.60 2.42
C LEU A 269 -4.15 14.70 1.24
N THR A 270 -5.09 13.79 1.41
CA THR A 270 -5.47 12.80 0.39
C THR A 270 -6.97 12.88 0.12
N TYR A 271 -7.33 12.91 -1.15
CA TYR A 271 -8.70 12.84 -1.63
C TYR A 271 -8.87 11.63 -2.55
N ALA A 272 -9.99 10.94 -2.41
CA ALA A 272 -10.44 9.89 -3.32
C ALA A 272 -11.94 10.04 -3.56
N GLY A 273 -12.34 10.15 -4.83
CA GLY A 273 -13.73 10.17 -5.26
C GLY A 273 -14.00 9.01 -6.20
N TYR A 274 -15.09 8.28 -6.05
CA TYR A 274 -15.41 7.12 -6.88
C TYR A 274 -16.92 6.94 -7.06
N ALA A 275 -17.29 6.29 -8.15
CA ALA A 275 -18.65 5.93 -8.47
C ALA A 275 -18.69 4.62 -9.27
N TYR A 276 -19.81 3.93 -9.18
CA TYR A 276 -20.09 2.72 -9.95
C TYR A 276 -21.12 3.01 -11.05
N ASN A 277 -21.02 2.29 -12.18
CA ASN A 277 -22.02 2.39 -13.25
C ASN A 277 -23.31 1.60 -12.99
N LYS A 278 -23.41 0.90 -11.85
CA LYS A 278 -24.58 0.14 -11.41
C LYS A 278 -25.07 0.67 -10.07
N LEU A 279 -26.39 0.64 -9.88
CA LEU A 279 -27.03 1.00 -8.62
C LEU A 279 -26.85 -0.11 -7.58
N ASN A 280 -26.89 0.26 -6.31
CA ASN A 280 -26.79 -0.67 -5.20
C ASN A 280 -28.12 -1.38 -4.95
N GLY A 281 -28.20 -2.66 -5.30
CA GLY A 281 -29.37 -3.52 -5.09
C GLY A 281 -29.32 -4.35 -3.80
N LYS A 282 -28.40 -4.04 -2.87
CA LYS A 282 -28.31 -4.77 -1.60
C LYS A 282 -29.54 -4.50 -0.74
N ARG A 283 -30.11 -5.56 -0.17
CA ARG A 283 -31.18 -5.42 0.80
C ARG A 283 -30.69 -4.64 2.03
N VAL A 284 -31.44 -3.60 2.41
CA VAL A 284 -31.14 -2.82 3.63
C VAL A 284 -31.40 -3.67 4.87
N THR A 285 -30.41 -3.71 5.73
CA THR A 285 -30.44 -4.43 7.01
C THR A 285 -29.87 -3.52 8.11
N GLU A 286 -30.07 -3.86 9.38
CA GLU A 286 -29.57 -3.07 10.50
C GLU A 286 -28.04 -2.88 10.48
N TYR A 287 -27.30 -3.89 10.03
CA TYR A 287 -25.84 -3.82 10.00
C TYR A 287 -25.26 -3.06 8.78
N ASN A 288 -26.01 -2.85 7.70
CA ASN A 288 -25.50 -2.20 6.49
C ASN A 288 -26.18 -0.87 6.15
N ARG A 289 -27.26 -0.49 6.82
CA ARG A 289 -28.09 0.71 6.51
C ARG A 289 -27.29 2.02 6.48
N ARG A 290 -26.16 2.10 7.19
CA ARG A 290 -25.29 3.27 7.24
C ARG A 290 -24.26 3.31 6.12
N GLN A 291 -24.11 2.24 5.36
CA GLN A 291 -23.08 2.07 4.33
C GLN A 291 -23.66 1.90 2.91
N LEU A 292 -24.98 1.86 2.76
CA LEU A 292 -25.62 1.68 1.45
C LEU A 292 -25.99 3.03 0.85
N TYR A 293 -25.25 3.43 -0.16
CA TYR A 293 -25.51 4.62 -0.96
C TYR A 293 -25.29 4.33 -2.43
N ASP A 294 -25.99 5.09 -3.28
CA ASP A 294 -25.78 5.15 -4.70
C ASP A 294 -25.08 6.45 -5.08
N GLY A 295 -24.51 6.47 -6.28
CA GLY A 295 -23.91 7.65 -6.85
C GLY A 295 -22.45 7.85 -6.46
N PHE A 296 -22.06 9.11 -6.32
CA PHE A 296 -20.66 9.48 -6.10
C PHE A 296 -20.31 9.42 -4.61
N HIS A 297 -19.23 8.71 -4.32
CA HIS A 297 -18.63 8.62 -2.98
C HIS A 297 -17.32 9.40 -2.96
N SER A 298 -17.00 10.02 -1.84
CA SER A 298 -15.72 10.66 -1.67
C SER A 298 -15.16 10.50 -0.26
N ASN A 299 -13.82 10.45 -0.19
CA ASN A 299 -13.07 10.39 1.04
C ASN A 299 -12.01 11.50 1.04
N LEU A 300 -11.89 12.19 2.16
CA LEU A 300 -10.83 13.16 2.43
C LEU A 300 -10.12 12.73 3.69
N ALA A 301 -8.80 12.70 3.67
CA ALA A 301 -8.00 12.38 4.86
C ALA A 301 -6.83 13.33 5.01
N LEU A 302 -6.56 13.73 6.26
CA LEU A 302 -5.41 14.52 6.68
C LEU A 302 -4.54 13.65 7.59
N SER A 303 -3.29 13.45 7.22
CA SER A 303 -2.32 12.64 7.95
C SER A 303 -1.12 13.46 8.39
N ALA A 304 -0.56 13.11 9.55
CA ALA A 304 0.68 13.63 10.07
C ALA A 304 1.56 12.49 10.60
N VAL A 305 2.85 12.52 10.28
CA VAL A 305 3.86 11.60 10.82
C VAL A 305 5.02 12.42 11.34
N LEU A 306 5.27 12.34 12.63
CA LEU A 306 6.41 12.97 13.31
C LEU A 306 7.44 11.90 13.64
N SER A 307 8.68 12.10 13.20
CA SER A 307 9.80 11.19 13.46
C SER A 307 10.91 11.92 14.17
N THR A 308 11.21 11.56 15.41
CA THR A 308 12.25 12.20 16.24
C THR A 308 13.09 11.12 16.91
N GLY A 309 14.40 11.06 16.59
CA GLY A 309 15.28 10.05 17.17
C GLY A 309 14.65 8.65 17.11
N HIS A 310 14.38 8.08 18.28
CA HIS A 310 13.84 6.74 18.44
C HIS A 310 12.30 6.68 18.52
N LEU A 311 11.59 7.80 18.28
CA LEU A 311 10.14 7.87 18.35
C LEU A 311 9.54 8.26 17.00
N VAL A 312 8.56 7.48 16.54
CA VAL A 312 7.69 7.83 15.42
C VAL A 312 6.26 7.94 15.96
N ALA A 313 5.66 9.12 15.87
CA ALA A 313 4.25 9.33 16.16
C ALA A 313 3.49 9.60 14.86
N PHE A 314 2.30 9.07 14.74
CA PHE A 314 1.47 9.28 13.56
C PHE A 314 0.01 9.48 13.93
N ALA A 315 -0.70 10.23 13.10
CA ALA A 315 -2.15 10.38 13.18
C ALA A 315 -2.74 10.60 11.79
N GLU A 316 -3.96 10.12 11.57
CA GLU A 316 -4.75 10.43 10.39
C GLU A 316 -6.21 10.58 10.78
N ALA A 317 -6.87 11.61 10.24
CA ALA A 317 -8.30 11.82 10.34
C ALA A 317 -8.92 11.80 8.94
N GLY A 318 -10.02 11.07 8.79
CA GLY A 318 -10.71 10.88 7.52
C GLY A 318 -12.20 11.19 7.61
N TRP A 319 -12.76 11.66 6.51
CA TRP A 319 -14.20 11.94 6.34
C TRP A 319 -14.68 11.32 5.03
N SER A 320 -15.90 10.77 5.06
CA SER A 320 -16.56 10.24 3.87
C SER A 320 -17.84 11.00 3.55
N SER A 321 -18.17 11.10 2.27
CA SER A 321 -19.42 11.68 1.75
C SER A 321 -20.01 10.73 0.70
N PRO A 322 -21.33 10.56 0.66
CA PRO A 322 -22.34 11.19 1.49
C PRO A 322 -22.36 10.70 2.95
N ALA A 323 -22.74 11.58 3.87
CA ALA A 323 -22.90 11.26 5.28
C ALA A 323 -24.41 11.22 5.61
N ARG A 324 -24.92 10.06 6.01
CA ARG A 324 -26.37 9.85 6.16
C ARG A 324 -26.97 10.47 7.43
N GLU A 325 -26.25 10.41 8.55
CA GLU A 325 -26.79 10.84 9.85
C GLU A 325 -26.20 12.19 10.27
N SER A 326 -24.89 12.33 10.19
CA SER A 326 -24.16 13.58 10.50
C SER A 326 -22.74 13.51 9.93
N PRO A 327 -22.06 14.65 9.72
CA PRO A 327 -20.65 14.66 9.30
C PRO A 327 -19.73 13.87 10.25
N LEU A 328 -19.99 13.87 11.56
CA LEU A 328 -19.24 13.08 12.54
C LEU A 328 -19.53 11.59 12.44
N GLY A 329 -20.75 11.20 12.03
CA GLY A 329 -21.12 9.81 11.77
C GLY A 329 -20.44 9.18 10.55
N ALA A 330 -19.77 9.99 9.73
CA ALA A 330 -19.01 9.57 8.56
C ALA A 330 -17.50 9.88 8.70
N SER A 331 -16.97 9.86 9.92
CA SER A 331 -15.57 10.13 10.22
C SER A 331 -14.81 8.91 10.70
N ALA A 332 -13.51 8.94 10.54
CA ALA A 332 -12.58 7.93 11.03
C ALA A 332 -11.30 8.62 11.53
N ALA A 333 -10.68 8.06 12.54
CA ALA A 333 -9.39 8.53 13.03
C ALA A 333 -8.53 7.36 13.50
N ILE A 334 -7.23 7.48 13.27
CA ILE A 334 -6.21 6.59 13.81
C ILE A 334 -5.04 7.42 14.31
N ALA A 335 -4.46 7.03 15.42
CA ALA A 335 -3.24 7.62 15.94
C ALA A 335 -2.41 6.54 16.62
N GLY A 336 -1.11 6.71 16.61
CA GLY A 336 -0.22 5.79 17.30
C GLY A 336 1.18 6.32 17.42
N LEU A 337 1.98 5.57 18.15
CA LEU A 337 3.40 5.82 18.31
C LEU A 337 4.17 4.50 18.25
N VAL A 338 5.38 4.58 17.73
CA VAL A 338 6.37 3.51 17.75
C VAL A 338 7.62 4.04 18.42
N TRP A 339 8.05 3.35 19.45
CA TRP A 339 9.23 3.69 20.23
C TRP A 339 10.29 2.59 20.09
N THR A 340 11.46 2.96 19.60
CA THR A 340 12.57 2.05 19.31
C THR A 340 13.84 2.56 20.02
N PRO A 341 13.92 2.45 21.38
CA PRO A 341 15.04 3.02 22.16
C PRO A 341 16.38 2.34 21.86
N SER A 342 16.35 1.13 21.33
CA SER A 342 17.55 0.37 20.98
C SER A 342 17.22 -0.65 19.88
N TYR A 343 18.25 -1.22 19.27
CA TYR A 343 18.09 -2.34 18.34
C TYR A 343 17.37 -3.54 18.95
N SER A 344 17.51 -3.72 20.26
CA SER A 344 16.95 -4.87 20.97
C SER A 344 15.49 -4.70 21.39
N PHE A 345 14.90 -3.51 21.34
CA PHE A 345 13.54 -3.29 21.82
C PHE A 345 12.74 -2.35 20.93
N GLU A 346 11.53 -2.78 20.58
CA GLU A 346 10.54 -1.99 19.87
C GLU A 346 9.18 -2.10 20.60
N LEU A 347 8.47 -0.99 20.71
CA LEU A 347 7.11 -0.92 21.25
C LEU A 347 6.24 -0.10 20.32
N SER A 348 5.03 -0.54 20.06
CA SER A 348 4.02 0.23 19.33
C SER A 348 2.72 0.27 20.11
N VAL A 349 2.07 1.44 20.10
CA VAL A 349 0.72 1.65 20.64
C VAL A 349 -0.11 2.37 19.59
N ILE A 350 -1.29 1.82 19.26
CA ILE A 350 -2.20 2.38 18.27
C ILE A 350 -3.58 2.51 18.91
N ALA A 351 -4.24 3.63 18.67
CA ALA A 351 -5.66 3.85 18.95
C ALA A 351 -6.40 4.15 17.64
N ARG A 352 -7.61 3.63 17.49
CA ARG A 352 -8.45 3.86 16.32
C ARG A 352 -9.92 4.02 16.66
N GLY A 353 -10.58 4.89 15.93
CA GLY A 353 -12.02 5.11 16.01
C GLY A 353 -12.59 5.33 14.61
N TYR A 354 -13.37 4.38 14.12
CA TYR A 354 -14.01 4.44 12.80
C TYR A 354 -15.50 4.36 12.99
N SER A 355 -16.22 5.43 12.62
CA SER A 355 -17.66 5.47 12.79
C SER A 355 -18.37 4.43 11.89
N PRO A 356 -19.57 3.97 12.28
CA PRO A 356 -20.32 2.98 11.48
C PRO A 356 -20.68 3.47 10.08
N GLY A 357 -20.83 4.77 9.89
CA GLY A 357 -21.16 5.40 8.61
C GLY A 357 -19.94 5.83 7.78
N TYR A 358 -18.72 5.56 8.23
CA TYR A 358 -17.53 5.84 7.42
C TYR A 358 -17.43 4.84 6.28
N ILE A 359 -17.46 5.35 5.04
CA ILE A 359 -17.44 4.57 3.81
C ILE A 359 -16.19 4.91 3.03
N ALA A 360 -15.22 4.00 3.02
CA ALA A 360 -13.96 4.15 2.31
C ALA A 360 -13.56 2.78 1.74
N THR A 361 -14.08 2.46 0.56
CA THR A 361 -13.85 1.17 -0.12
C THR A 361 -12.37 0.92 -0.40
N HIS A 362 -11.61 1.99 -0.61
CA HIS A 362 -10.18 1.92 -0.91
C HIS A 362 -9.30 2.21 0.30
N ALA A 363 -9.85 2.21 1.51
CA ALA A 363 -9.05 2.34 2.74
C ALA A 363 -8.33 1.02 3.06
N GLY A 364 -7.14 1.15 3.63
CA GLY A 364 -6.32 0.02 4.11
C GLY A 364 -5.58 0.37 5.40
N ALA A 365 -6.12 1.29 6.23
CA ALA A 365 -5.57 1.62 7.54
C ALA A 365 -5.59 0.41 8.48
N PHE A 366 -4.88 0.52 9.60
CA PHE A 366 -4.85 -0.55 10.60
C PHE A 366 -6.26 -0.87 11.11
N SER A 367 -6.73 -2.10 10.90
CA SER A 367 -8.09 -2.55 11.18
C SER A 367 -8.10 -4.02 11.58
N SER A 368 -9.00 -4.42 12.46
CA SER A 368 -9.30 -5.83 12.74
C SER A 368 -10.30 -6.43 11.73
N LEU A 369 -10.84 -5.62 10.83
CA LEU A 369 -11.76 -5.99 9.76
C LEU A 369 -11.16 -5.71 8.38
N SER A 370 -11.79 -6.24 7.34
CA SER A 370 -11.48 -5.89 5.95
C SER A 370 -11.85 -4.45 5.56
N SER A 371 -12.63 -3.76 6.39
CA SER A 371 -13.04 -2.36 6.18
C SER A 371 -12.65 -1.48 7.37
N CYS A 372 -12.34 -0.22 7.11
CA CYS A 372 -12.07 0.79 8.14
C CYS A 372 -13.36 1.47 8.60
N SER A 373 -14.30 0.70 9.16
CA SER A 373 -15.58 1.21 9.65
C SER A 373 -16.05 0.46 10.89
N ASN A 374 -16.94 1.08 11.68
CA ASN A 374 -17.61 0.46 12.83
C ASN A 374 -16.66 -0.19 13.84
N GLN A 375 -15.60 0.53 14.24
CA GLN A 375 -14.59 0.04 15.18
C GLN A 375 -14.14 1.17 16.12
N ILE A 376 -14.03 0.85 17.40
CA ILE A 376 -13.26 1.61 18.38
C ILE A 376 -12.33 0.62 19.04
N GLY A 377 -11.02 0.87 19.00
CA GLY A 377 -10.09 -0.10 19.54
C GLY A 377 -8.67 0.44 19.69
N GLY A 378 -7.83 -0.40 20.28
CA GLY A 378 -6.42 -0.14 20.47
C GLY A 378 -5.60 -1.40 20.27
N ASN A 379 -4.37 -1.19 19.86
CA ASN A 379 -3.38 -2.24 19.68
C ASN A 379 -2.09 -1.90 20.43
N ILE A 380 -1.50 -2.87 21.07
CA ILE A 380 -0.18 -2.78 21.68
C ILE A 380 0.64 -3.93 21.13
N SER A 381 1.82 -3.64 20.61
CA SER A 381 2.77 -4.67 20.20
C SER A 381 4.18 -4.36 20.67
N PHE A 382 4.93 -5.38 20.95
CA PHE A 382 6.34 -5.25 21.34
C PHE A 382 7.19 -6.32 20.65
N LEU A 383 8.46 -5.99 20.51
CA LEU A 383 9.49 -6.90 20.03
C LEU A 383 10.73 -6.70 20.88
N TRP A 384 11.24 -7.80 21.43
CA TRP A 384 12.49 -7.83 22.19
C TRP A 384 13.45 -8.86 21.61
N ARG A 385 14.67 -8.41 21.34
CA ARG A 385 15.75 -9.26 20.82
C ARG A 385 16.87 -9.35 21.85
N GLN A 386 17.31 -10.54 22.18
CA GLN A 386 18.50 -10.76 23.00
C GLN A 386 19.58 -11.42 22.14
N GLY A 387 20.49 -10.60 21.62
CA GLY A 387 21.47 -11.03 20.63
C GLY A 387 20.79 -11.56 19.35
N SER A 388 21.49 -12.50 18.68
CA SER A 388 20.98 -13.14 17.47
C SER A 388 20.15 -14.42 17.74
N ARG A 389 20.05 -14.87 19.00
CA ARG A 389 19.53 -16.21 19.35
C ARG A 389 18.10 -16.20 19.90
N PHE A 390 17.66 -15.12 20.49
CA PHE A 390 16.36 -15.05 21.12
C PHE A 390 15.57 -13.84 20.65
N VAL A 391 14.34 -14.07 20.20
CA VAL A 391 13.39 -13.05 19.81
C VAL A 391 12.05 -13.34 20.48
N LEU A 392 11.53 -12.38 21.25
CA LEU A 392 10.21 -12.40 21.83
C LEU A 392 9.35 -11.30 21.20
N GLN A 393 8.23 -11.66 20.64
CA GLN A 393 7.27 -10.74 20.05
C GLN A 393 5.89 -10.99 20.65
N GLY A 394 5.18 -9.90 20.97
CA GLY A 394 3.81 -9.94 21.44
C GLY A 394 2.96 -8.90 20.74
N ASN A 395 1.68 -9.24 20.54
CA ASN A 395 0.67 -8.33 19.99
C ASN A 395 -0.65 -8.56 20.72
N CYS A 396 -1.32 -7.47 21.10
CA CYS A 396 -2.65 -7.49 21.71
C CYS A 396 -3.53 -6.43 21.03
N ASP A 397 -4.64 -6.86 20.44
CA ASP A 397 -5.61 -5.99 19.79
C ASP A 397 -6.97 -6.10 20.47
N GLY A 398 -7.46 -5.00 21.01
CA GLY A 398 -8.79 -4.88 21.61
C GLY A 398 -9.71 -4.04 20.74
N VAL A 399 -10.91 -4.54 20.42
CA VAL A 399 -11.85 -3.84 19.55
C VAL A 399 -13.29 -3.96 20.08
N ARG A 400 -14.04 -2.86 19.97
CA ARG A 400 -15.49 -2.80 20.16
C ARG A 400 -16.14 -2.31 18.87
N HIS A 401 -17.33 -2.84 18.55
CA HIS A 401 -18.15 -2.42 17.42
C HIS A 401 -19.33 -1.60 17.89
N PRO A 402 -19.38 -0.28 17.60
CA PRO A 402 -20.46 0.61 18.06
C PRO A 402 -21.84 0.31 17.46
N ALA A 403 -21.91 -0.34 16.31
CA ALA A 403 -23.16 -0.73 15.64
C ALA A 403 -23.18 -2.23 15.35
N ALA A 404 -24.38 -2.76 15.11
CA ALA A 404 -24.60 -4.15 14.76
C ALA A 404 -23.75 -4.60 13.56
N ARG A 405 -23.31 -5.86 13.58
CA ARG A 405 -22.61 -6.54 12.50
C ARG A 405 -23.36 -7.78 12.09
N PHE A 406 -23.05 -8.28 10.88
CA PHE A 406 -23.59 -9.55 10.42
C PHE A 406 -23.28 -10.66 11.44
N ASN A 407 -24.31 -11.36 11.91
CA ASN A 407 -24.28 -12.41 12.92
C ASN A 407 -23.74 -12.02 14.31
N ILE A 408 -23.58 -10.73 14.60
CA ILE A 408 -23.17 -10.22 15.92
C ILE A 408 -24.11 -9.10 16.31
N PRO A 409 -25.11 -9.34 17.19
CA PRO A 409 -25.96 -8.26 17.73
C PRO A 409 -25.14 -7.29 18.61
N ILE A 410 -25.71 -6.14 18.88
CA ILE A 410 -25.09 -5.11 19.72
C ILE A 410 -25.08 -5.57 21.16
#